data_abdd85200e98d3c75faddf8409643176
#
_entry.id   abdd85200e98d3c75faddf8409643176
#
_cell.length_a   1.000
_cell.length_b   1.000
_cell.length_c   1.000
_cell.angle_alpha   90.00
_cell.angle_beta   90.00
_cell.angle_gamma   90.00
#
_symmetry.space_group_name_H-M   'P 1'
#
loop_
_entity.id
_entity.type
_entity.pdbx_description
1 polymer ?
#
loop_
_entity_poly.entity_id
_entity_poly.type
_entity_poly.pdbx_seq_one_letter_code
_entity_poly.pdbx_strand_id
1 'polypeptide(L)'
;MKMSNKKVRSSGSKGIAFKIILLVLSSVLFWLSNPNIIFEDGIGWLAFLNYLPLLFLIKKSRFSETVIFGAVYGVLSYALYGYWLNTFHPLGLIIVCIGYLIICSLLFTVLKWADVISSRNSWLLQFLIICGYEYLKTLGFFGINYGVSAYTQWKNIYLIQICSLGGIFALNYIVIFPSAFLFSLISKKNERNRLLNHVDNARKSSISAYVKKEKALSDTSLKLTFICGALWLALFTASYIYGISVMGKSNSSRFVTIAAIQNNESPWKNGIEEYSRNVNKLIQLTEEAQSLSNEIDFVVWPETAVAPSIIYNYDYGTDMRRFLLISQLLNFIDENNAVFVIGNSHETELKNAGRTRYNSALVFESGKNVHPPEPGIYSKIKLVPFTENFPWKHTFPYLYMKLLNGDNHMWEQGDEYTVFDYRGLKFSTPICFEDTFTTICRRMVLNGSRCFINLSNDSWSKSKACQKQHLAMAVFRSVENGVPSVRSTASGVTCVINPNGKIIKAAPEFCEAYVIGRVPVIEDGYQTLYTRTGDIAGTLAAGLSALILIIQTIVVIIIKTRK
;
A
#
# COMPACT_ATOMS: atom_id res chain seq x y z
N MET A 1 -9.12 -46.68 -4.44
CA MET A 1 -10.01 -45.62 -4.95
C MET A 1 -9.58 -45.31 -6.39
N LYS A 2 -10.22 -45.91 -7.39
CA LYS A 2 -9.95 -45.61 -8.81
C LYS A 2 -10.24 -44.13 -9.02
N MET A 3 -9.23 -43.34 -9.31
CA MET A 3 -9.44 -42.01 -9.85
C MET A 3 -10.30 -42.19 -11.12
N SER A 4 -11.58 -41.88 -11.00
CA SER A 4 -12.43 -41.70 -12.15
C SER A 4 -11.80 -40.59 -12.98
N ASN A 5 -11.09 -40.98 -14.05
CA ASN A 5 -10.84 -40.12 -15.21
C ASN A 5 -12.23 -39.76 -15.80
N LYS A 6 -13.04 -39.01 -15.05
CA LYS A 6 -14.09 -38.24 -15.70
C LYS A 6 -13.37 -37.28 -16.62
N LYS A 7 -13.25 -37.67 -17.91
CA LYS A 7 -13.05 -36.73 -19.01
C LYS A 7 -13.92 -35.50 -18.69
N VAL A 8 -13.28 -34.45 -18.19
CA VAL A 8 -13.91 -33.12 -18.15
C VAL A 8 -14.25 -32.89 -19.62
N ARG A 9 -15.52 -33.07 -19.98
CA ARG A 9 -16.04 -32.76 -21.32
C ARG A 9 -15.45 -31.41 -21.67
N SER A 10 -14.87 -31.32 -22.87
CA SER A 10 -14.43 -30.05 -23.43
C SER A 10 -15.51 -29.04 -23.10
N SER A 11 -15.17 -27.97 -22.38
CA SER A 11 -16.16 -26.94 -22.05
C SER A 11 -16.62 -26.39 -23.39
N GLY A 12 -17.85 -26.69 -23.77
CA GLY A 12 -18.43 -26.09 -24.96
C GLY A 12 -18.35 -24.56 -24.82
N SER A 13 -18.49 -23.82 -25.90
CA SER A 13 -18.37 -22.34 -25.94
C SER A 13 -19.06 -21.63 -24.75
N LYS A 14 -20.20 -22.13 -24.29
CA LYS A 14 -20.89 -21.64 -23.07
C LYS A 14 -20.08 -21.78 -21.79
N GLY A 15 -19.27 -22.82 -21.66
CA GLY A 15 -18.42 -23.03 -20.46
C GLY A 15 -17.22 -22.10 -20.41
N ILE A 16 -16.64 -21.76 -21.56
CA ILE A 16 -15.55 -20.79 -21.67
C ILE A 16 -16.07 -19.37 -21.42
N ALA A 17 -17.20 -19.01 -22.05
CA ALA A 17 -17.84 -17.69 -21.82
C ALA A 17 -18.11 -17.44 -20.33
N PHE A 18 -18.64 -18.43 -19.61
CA PHE A 18 -18.88 -18.31 -18.18
C PHE A 18 -17.59 -18.08 -17.38
N LYS A 19 -16.47 -18.74 -17.71
CA LYS A 19 -15.18 -18.52 -17.08
C LYS A 19 -14.64 -17.11 -17.33
N ILE A 20 -14.81 -16.59 -18.55
CA ILE A 20 -14.41 -15.23 -18.91
C ILE A 20 -15.26 -14.21 -18.11
N ILE A 21 -16.56 -14.43 -17.98
CA ILE A 21 -17.42 -13.56 -17.14
C ILE A 21 -16.92 -13.53 -15.69
N LEU A 22 -16.58 -14.67 -15.10
CA LEU A 22 -16.05 -14.73 -13.73
C LEU A 22 -14.72 -13.98 -13.59
N LEU A 23 -13.83 -14.10 -14.57
CA LEU A 23 -12.55 -13.39 -14.61
C LEU A 23 -12.77 -11.89 -14.68
N VAL A 24 -13.55 -11.41 -15.65
CA VAL A 24 -13.83 -9.99 -15.83
C VAL A 24 -14.52 -9.41 -14.59
N LEU A 25 -15.51 -10.14 -14.04
CA LEU A 25 -16.21 -9.71 -12.83
C LEU A 25 -15.26 -9.54 -11.64
N SER A 26 -14.33 -10.48 -11.43
CA SER A 26 -13.36 -10.36 -10.34
C SER A 26 -12.41 -9.17 -10.54
N SER A 27 -11.92 -8.94 -11.78
CA SER A 27 -11.08 -7.79 -12.11
C SER A 27 -11.81 -6.46 -11.93
N VAL A 28 -13.06 -6.38 -12.33
CA VAL A 28 -13.89 -5.18 -12.17
C VAL A 28 -14.20 -4.91 -10.70
N LEU A 29 -14.53 -5.95 -9.91
CA LEU A 29 -14.74 -5.79 -8.46
C LEU A 29 -13.46 -5.30 -7.75
N PHE A 30 -12.29 -5.82 -8.12
CA PHE A 30 -11.01 -5.34 -7.62
C PHE A 30 -10.81 -3.86 -7.95
N TRP A 31 -11.02 -3.47 -9.19
CA TRP A 31 -10.85 -2.09 -9.65
C TRP A 31 -11.83 -1.13 -8.96
N LEU A 32 -13.14 -1.46 -8.94
CA LEU A 32 -14.16 -0.61 -8.35
C LEU A 32 -14.04 -0.49 -6.82
N SER A 33 -13.48 -1.49 -6.14
CA SER A 33 -13.29 -1.43 -4.69
C SER A 33 -12.22 -0.44 -4.27
N ASN A 34 -11.26 -0.15 -5.14
CA ASN A 34 -10.18 0.82 -4.91
C ASN A 34 -10.53 2.20 -5.51
N PRO A 35 -9.86 3.28 -5.07
CA PRO A 35 -9.95 4.58 -5.74
C PRO A 35 -9.67 4.45 -7.23
N ASN A 36 -10.56 4.97 -8.06
CA ASN A 36 -10.51 4.81 -9.51
C ASN A 36 -11.11 6.02 -10.24
N ILE A 37 -11.07 6.02 -11.57
CA ILE A 37 -11.53 7.15 -12.40
C ILE A 37 -13.04 7.43 -12.29
N ILE A 38 -13.85 6.43 -11.92
CA ILE A 38 -15.31 6.57 -11.79
C ILE A 38 -15.69 6.91 -10.35
N PHE A 39 -15.07 6.25 -9.40
CA PHE A 39 -15.28 6.44 -7.95
C PHE A 39 -13.96 6.84 -7.30
N GLU A 40 -13.79 8.14 -7.07
CA GLU A 40 -12.54 8.71 -6.56
C GLU A 40 -12.08 8.07 -5.23
N ASP A 41 -13.01 7.72 -4.35
CA ASP A 41 -12.72 7.07 -3.07
C ASP A 41 -12.77 5.53 -3.12
N GLY A 42 -13.21 4.95 -4.26
CA GLY A 42 -13.52 3.53 -4.39
C GLY A 42 -14.79 3.11 -3.66
N ILE A 43 -15.31 1.93 -3.99
CA ILE A 43 -16.44 1.32 -3.29
C ILE A 43 -15.92 0.19 -2.39
N GLY A 44 -15.36 0.54 -1.23
CA GLY A 44 -14.61 -0.38 -0.37
C GLY A 44 -15.34 -1.69 -0.02
N TRP A 45 -16.66 -1.65 0.09
CA TRP A 45 -17.47 -2.84 0.38
C TRP A 45 -17.42 -3.91 -0.72
N LEU A 46 -17.13 -3.56 -1.96
CA LEU A 46 -16.96 -4.54 -3.05
C LEU A 46 -15.77 -5.46 -2.82
N ALA A 47 -14.77 -5.03 -2.05
CA ALA A 47 -13.61 -5.84 -1.72
C ALA A 47 -13.97 -7.13 -0.96
N PHE A 48 -15.06 -7.13 -0.20
CA PHE A 48 -15.56 -8.34 0.49
C PHE A 48 -16.02 -9.43 -0.49
N LEU A 49 -16.27 -9.09 -1.76
CA LEU A 49 -16.74 -10.02 -2.79
C LEU A 49 -15.74 -10.23 -3.93
N ASN A 50 -14.66 -9.49 -3.95
CA ASN A 50 -13.67 -9.44 -5.03
C ASN A 50 -13.13 -10.84 -5.42
N TYR A 51 -12.79 -11.67 -4.43
CA TYR A 51 -12.25 -13.01 -4.66
C TYR A 51 -13.31 -14.10 -4.91
N LEU A 52 -14.59 -13.81 -4.73
CA LEU A 52 -15.66 -14.79 -4.91
C LEU A 52 -15.74 -15.33 -6.35
N PRO A 53 -15.79 -14.50 -7.40
CA PRO A 53 -15.80 -14.98 -8.78
C PRO A 53 -14.50 -15.71 -9.14
N LEU A 54 -13.35 -15.25 -8.63
CA LEU A 54 -12.05 -15.86 -8.83
C LEU A 54 -12.00 -17.29 -8.29
N LEU A 55 -12.49 -17.54 -7.08
CA LEU A 55 -12.54 -18.87 -6.49
C LEU A 55 -13.43 -19.83 -7.29
N PHE A 56 -14.57 -19.35 -7.83
CA PHE A 56 -15.39 -20.12 -8.74
C PHE A 56 -14.69 -20.40 -10.07
N LEU A 57 -13.96 -19.44 -10.61
CA LEU A 57 -13.16 -19.60 -11.83
C LEU A 57 -12.13 -20.71 -11.66
N ILE A 58 -11.36 -20.69 -10.56
CA ILE A 58 -10.35 -21.70 -10.23
C ILE A 58 -10.97 -23.09 -10.10
N LYS A 59 -12.10 -23.21 -9.36
CA LYS A 59 -12.80 -24.48 -9.19
C LYS A 59 -13.27 -25.10 -10.51
N LYS A 60 -13.72 -24.27 -11.46
CA LYS A 60 -14.23 -24.71 -12.76
C LYS A 60 -13.16 -24.87 -13.84
N SER A 61 -11.93 -24.45 -13.58
CA SER A 61 -10.85 -24.48 -14.55
C SER A 61 -9.96 -25.73 -14.40
N ARG A 62 -9.34 -26.16 -15.50
CA ARG A 62 -8.27 -27.15 -15.50
C ARG A 62 -6.98 -26.50 -15.00
N PHE A 63 -6.00 -27.30 -14.63
CA PHE A 63 -4.73 -26.80 -14.11
C PHE A 63 -4.02 -25.86 -15.12
N SER A 64 -3.94 -26.27 -16.37
CA SER A 64 -3.36 -25.45 -17.46
C SER A 64 -4.13 -24.15 -17.72
N GLU A 65 -5.47 -24.20 -17.62
CA GLU A 65 -6.30 -23.01 -17.80
C GLU A 65 -6.08 -21.98 -16.68
N THR A 66 -5.77 -22.42 -15.44
CA THR A 66 -5.58 -21.50 -14.33
C THR A 66 -4.35 -20.63 -14.51
N VAL A 67 -3.28 -21.13 -15.12
CA VAL A 67 -2.08 -20.34 -15.45
C VAL A 67 -2.46 -19.18 -16.38
N ILE A 68 -3.21 -19.49 -17.45
CA ILE A 68 -3.64 -18.49 -18.44
C ILE A 68 -4.60 -17.48 -17.81
N PHE A 69 -5.61 -17.96 -17.08
CA PHE A 69 -6.55 -17.07 -16.40
C PHE A 69 -5.87 -16.20 -15.32
N GLY A 70 -4.86 -16.73 -14.62
CA GLY A 70 -4.04 -15.97 -13.70
C GLY A 70 -3.28 -14.85 -14.39
N ALA A 71 -2.64 -15.15 -15.53
CA ALA A 71 -1.95 -14.16 -16.36
C ALA A 71 -2.90 -13.04 -16.81
N VAL A 72 -4.04 -13.41 -17.38
CA VAL A 72 -5.03 -12.43 -17.87
C VAL A 72 -5.63 -11.61 -16.72
N TYR A 73 -5.93 -12.25 -15.57
CA TYR A 73 -6.41 -11.54 -14.39
C TYR A 73 -5.40 -10.50 -13.88
N GLY A 74 -4.13 -10.89 -13.79
CA GLY A 74 -3.06 -10.00 -13.36
C GLY A 74 -2.93 -8.77 -14.25
N VAL A 75 -2.87 -8.98 -15.57
CA VAL A 75 -2.79 -7.89 -16.54
C VAL A 75 -4.04 -7.01 -16.48
N LEU A 76 -5.25 -7.60 -16.56
CA LEU A 76 -6.48 -6.83 -16.61
C LEU A 76 -6.74 -6.03 -15.33
N SER A 77 -6.56 -6.66 -14.16
CA SER A 77 -6.80 -6.01 -12.88
C SER A 77 -5.85 -4.84 -12.65
N TYR A 78 -4.57 -5.02 -12.91
CA TYR A 78 -3.56 -3.99 -12.66
C TYR A 78 -3.46 -2.96 -13.78
N ALA A 79 -3.84 -3.28 -15.01
CA ALA A 79 -4.02 -2.28 -16.06
C ALA A 79 -5.18 -1.32 -15.73
N LEU A 80 -6.30 -1.85 -15.25
CA LEU A 80 -7.44 -1.02 -14.80
C LEU A 80 -7.09 -0.19 -13.55
N TYR A 81 -6.41 -0.80 -12.57
CA TYR A 81 -6.06 -0.16 -11.31
C TYR A 81 -4.96 0.89 -11.46
N GLY A 82 -3.89 0.57 -12.19
CA GLY A 82 -2.67 1.37 -12.32
C GLY A 82 -2.53 2.09 -13.67
N TYR A 83 -3.62 2.36 -14.40
CA TYR A 83 -3.59 3.02 -15.72
C TYR A 83 -2.78 4.32 -15.73
N TRP A 84 -2.74 5.03 -14.61
CA TRP A 84 -2.01 6.28 -14.41
C TRP A 84 -0.48 6.11 -14.47
N LEU A 85 0.06 4.91 -14.31
CA LEU A 85 1.50 4.65 -14.51
C LEU A 85 1.97 4.98 -15.92
N ASN A 86 1.06 4.94 -16.90
CA ASN A 86 1.38 5.32 -18.28
C ASN A 86 1.69 6.83 -18.45
N THR A 87 1.19 7.67 -17.54
CA THR A 87 1.49 9.11 -17.55
C THR A 87 2.88 9.41 -16.99
N PHE A 88 3.40 8.54 -16.14
CA PHE A 88 4.75 8.65 -15.60
C PHE A 88 5.80 8.25 -16.63
N HIS A 89 5.68 7.01 -17.14
CA HIS A 89 6.52 6.49 -18.21
C HIS A 89 5.76 5.40 -18.98
N PRO A 90 5.79 5.39 -20.33
CA PRO A 90 5.05 4.41 -21.12
C PRO A 90 5.36 2.94 -20.76
N LEU A 91 6.60 2.66 -20.34
CA LEU A 91 7.01 1.32 -19.88
C LEU A 91 6.55 1.00 -18.45
N GLY A 92 6.18 1.99 -17.63
CA GLY A 92 5.81 1.79 -16.22
C GLY A 92 4.63 0.83 -16.06
N LEU A 93 3.54 1.10 -16.78
CA LEU A 93 2.37 0.22 -16.78
C LEU A 93 2.68 -1.17 -17.33
N ILE A 94 3.48 -1.27 -18.40
CA ILE A 94 3.87 -2.54 -19.03
C ILE A 94 4.65 -3.41 -18.04
N ILE A 95 5.66 -2.85 -17.36
CA ILE A 95 6.47 -3.55 -16.36
C ILE A 95 5.61 -4.10 -15.23
N VAL A 96 4.69 -3.29 -14.71
CA VAL A 96 3.77 -3.70 -13.66
C VAL A 96 2.83 -4.80 -14.15
N CYS A 97 2.27 -4.68 -15.36
CA CYS A 97 1.42 -5.71 -15.95
C CYS A 97 2.18 -7.04 -16.16
N ILE A 98 3.43 -7.01 -16.61
CA ILE A 98 4.27 -8.20 -16.74
C ILE A 98 4.55 -8.83 -15.36
N GLY A 99 4.87 -8.02 -14.36
CA GLY A 99 5.06 -8.49 -12.99
C GLY A 99 3.82 -9.22 -12.47
N TYR A 100 2.65 -8.61 -12.60
CA TYR A 100 1.40 -9.21 -12.13
C TYR A 100 0.89 -10.36 -13.01
N LEU A 101 1.23 -10.41 -14.30
CA LEU A 101 1.04 -11.59 -15.15
C LEU A 101 1.70 -12.82 -14.50
N ILE A 102 2.95 -12.69 -14.08
CA ILE A 102 3.72 -13.79 -13.47
C ILE A 102 3.16 -14.11 -12.08
N ILE A 103 3.04 -13.11 -11.22
CA ILE A 103 2.60 -13.27 -9.83
C ILE A 103 1.20 -13.89 -9.75
N CYS A 104 0.25 -13.41 -10.55
CA CYS A 104 -1.11 -13.94 -10.54
C CYS A 104 -1.21 -15.32 -11.22
N SER A 105 -0.38 -15.64 -12.21
CA SER A 105 -0.27 -16.99 -12.74
C SER A 105 0.17 -18.00 -11.67
N LEU A 106 1.15 -17.62 -10.86
CA LEU A 106 1.61 -18.44 -9.73
C LEU A 106 0.51 -18.56 -8.66
N LEU A 107 -0.12 -17.45 -8.28
CA LEU A 107 -1.21 -17.44 -7.31
C LEU A 107 -2.34 -18.40 -7.72
N PHE A 108 -2.84 -18.29 -8.97
CA PHE A 108 -3.93 -19.13 -9.47
C PHE A 108 -3.52 -20.61 -9.50
N THR A 109 -2.27 -20.89 -9.84
CA THR A 109 -1.71 -22.24 -9.84
C THR A 109 -1.70 -22.82 -8.43
N VAL A 110 -1.24 -22.07 -7.44
CA VAL A 110 -1.21 -22.49 -6.02
C VAL A 110 -2.63 -22.65 -5.47
N LEU A 111 -3.55 -21.73 -5.79
CA LEU A 111 -4.95 -21.86 -5.39
C LEU A 111 -5.63 -23.10 -6.02
N LYS A 112 -5.28 -23.42 -7.29
CA LYS A 112 -5.77 -24.65 -7.94
C LYS A 112 -5.17 -25.89 -7.30
N TRP A 113 -3.88 -25.84 -6.94
CA TRP A 113 -3.23 -26.93 -6.23
C TRP A 113 -3.94 -27.20 -4.90
N ALA A 114 -4.22 -26.16 -4.11
CA ALA A 114 -5.01 -26.26 -2.89
C ALA A 114 -6.40 -26.86 -3.11
N ASP A 115 -7.09 -26.48 -4.19
CA ASP A 115 -8.41 -27.05 -4.57
C ASP A 115 -8.33 -28.57 -4.85
N VAL A 116 -7.23 -29.03 -5.42
CA VAL A 116 -7.03 -30.46 -5.79
C VAL A 116 -6.61 -31.33 -4.61
N ILE A 117 -5.70 -30.83 -3.75
CA ILE A 117 -5.14 -31.61 -2.64
C ILE A 117 -5.98 -31.55 -1.37
N SER A 118 -6.61 -30.43 -1.10
CA SER A 118 -7.51 -30.26 0.04
C SER A 118 -8.91 -30.72 -0.34
N SER A 119 -9.44 -31.66 0.35
CA SER A 119 -10.76 -32.22 0.08
C SER A 119 -11.88 -31.14 0.14
N ARG A 120 -12.89 -31.31 1.00
CA ARG A 120 -14.07 -30.44 1.11
C ARG A 120 -13.85 -29.07 1.72
N ASN A 121 -12.70 -28.85 2.38
CA ASN A 121 -12.38 -27.60 3.08
C ASN A 121 -11.24 -26.81 2.41
N SER A 122 -10.99 -27.04 1.11
CA SER A 122 -9.98 -26.32 0.32
C SER A 122 -10.14 -24.78 0.40
N TRP A 123 -11.35 -24.30 0.62
CA TRP A 123 -11.66 -22.88 0.74
C TRP A 123 -10.92 -22.18 1.90
N LEU A 124 -10.69 -22.87 3.03
CA LEU A 124 -9.90 -22.32 4.14
C LEU A 124 -8.44 -22.15 3.77
N LEU A 125 -7.86 -23.16 3.09
CA LEU A 125 -6.49 -23.06 2.62
C LEU A 125 -6.36 -22.01 1.53
N GLN A 126 -7.31 -21.92 0.60
CA GLN A 126 -7.34 -20.88 -0.42
C GLN A 126 -7.46 -19.48 0.22
N PHE A 127 -8.28 -19.32 1.25
CA PHE A 127 -8.36 -18.08 2.02
C PHE A 127 -7.02 -17.68 2.64
N LEU A 128 -6.33 -18.62 3.32
CA LEU A 128 -5.01 -18.36 3.90
C LEU A 128 -3.96 -18.03 2.83
N ILE A 129 -3.99 -18.71 1.68
CA ILE A 129 -3.09 -18.44 0.54
C ILE A 129 -3.31 -17.01 0.04
N ILE A 130 -4.55 -16.56 -0.11
CA ILE A 130 -4.85 -15.20 -0.56
C ILE A 130 -4.34 -14.18 0.47
N CYS A 131 -4.57 -14.40 1.78
CA CYS A 131 -4.03 -13.52 2.82
C CYS A 131 -2.49 -13.49 2.81
N GLY A 132 -1.85 -14.65 2.63
CA GLY A 132 -0.40 -14.76 2.50
C GLY A 132 0.14 -14.07 1.24
N TYR A 133 -0.55 -14.19 0.11
CA TYR A 133 -0.22 -13.50 -1.12
C TYR A 133 -0.25 -11.98 -0.96
N GLU A 134 -1.29 -11.45 -0.30
CA GLU A 134 -1.42 -10.01 -0.03
C GLU A 134 -0.24 -9.46 0.78
N TYR A 135 0.35 -10.27 1.66
CA TYR A 135 1.56 -9.93 2.39
C TYR A 135 2.81 -10.08 1.52
N LEU A 136 3.00 -11.23 0.87
CA LEU A 136 4.23 -11.54 0.13
C LEU A 136 4.48 -10.57 -1.03
N LYS A 137 3.43 -10.08 -1.70
CA LYS A 137 3.57 -9.10 -2.80
C LYS A 137 4.11 -7.74 -2.35
N THR A 138 4.12 -7.45 -1.04
CA THR A 138 4.63 -6.18 -0.50
C THR A 138 6.10 -6.24 -0.11
N LEU A 139 6.71 -7.43 -0.16
CA LEU A 139 8.07 -7.66 0.29
C LEU A 139 9.12 -7.49 -0.81
N GLY A 140 10.34 -7.20 -0.38
CA GLY A 140 11.53 -7.16 -1.23
C GLY A 140 11.66 -5.89 -2.06
N PHE A 141 12.55 -5.96 -3.04
CA PHE A 141 12.86 -4.82 -3.91
C PHE A 141 11.65 -4.42 -4.76
N PHE A 142 10.95 -5.40 -5.33
CA PHE A 142 9.74 -5.20 -6.14
C PHE A 142 8.47 -5.14 -5.31
N GLY A 143 8.57 -5.04 -3.98
CA GLY A 143 7.42 -4.97 -3.12
C GLY A 143 6.52 -3.80 -3.47
N ILE A 144 5.25 -4.09 -3.81
CA ILE A 144 4.25 -3.09 -4.19
C ILE A 144 3.08 -3.18 -3.21
N ASN A 145 2.85 -2.09 -2.47
CA ASN A 145 1.75 -2.01 -1.51
C ASN A 145 0.41 -1.65 -2.17
N TYR A 146 0.45 -1.15 -3.39
CA TYR A 146 -0.74 -0.79 -4.15
C TYR A 146 -1.64 -2.01 -4.40
N GLY A 147 -2.95 -1.83 -4.21
CA GLY A 147 -3.95 -2.88 -4.43
C GLY A 147 -3.99 -3.97 -3.34
N VAL A 148 -3.48 -3.73 -2.13
CA VAL A 148 -3.74 -4.57 -0.95
C VAL A 148 -5.20 -4.37 -0.52
N SER A 149 -5.93 -5.47 -0.34
CA SER A 149 -7.39 -5.46 -0.10
C SER A 149 -7.81 -4.62 1.11
N ALA A 150 -7.00 -4.56 2.17
CA ALA A 150 -7.25 -3.74 3.35
C ALA A 150 -7.40 -2.26 3.03
N TYR A 151 -6.62 -1.73 2.08
CA TYR A 151 -6.64 -0.30 1.76
C TYR A 151 -7.95 0.18 1.18
N THR A 152 -8.77 -0.71 0.63
CA THR A 152 -10.13 -0.38 0.18
C THR A 152 -11.03 0.14 1.30
N GLN A 153 -10.69 -0.15 2.57
CA GLN A 153 -11.48 0.23 3.75
C GLN A 153 -11.10 1.58 4.34
N TRP A 154 -10.23 2.36 3.70
CA TRP A 154 -9.66 3.59 4.26
C TRP A 154 -10.68 4.66 4.72
N LYS A 155 -11.89 4.67 4.16
CA LYS A 155 -13.00 5.51 4.62
C LYS A 155 -13.79 4.92 5.78
N ASN A 156 -13.62 3.64 6.07
CA ASN A 156 -14.32 2.95 7.14
C ASN A 156 -13.57 3.11 8.47
N ILE A 157 -13.61 4.34 8.98
CA ILE A 157 -12.76 4.80 10.08
C ILE A 157 -12.85 3.95 11.35
N TYR A 158 -13.99 3.31 11.62
CA TYR A 158 -14.14 2.43 12.76
C TYR A 158 -13.49 1.06 12.53
N LEU A 159 -13.67 0.48 11.34
CA LEU A 159 -13.13 -0.83 11.03
C LEU A 159 -11.60 -0.82 10.94
N ILE A 160 -11.01 0.24 10.39
CA ILE A 160 -9.55 0.31 10.21
C ILE A 160 -8.79 0.40 11.53
N GLN A 161 -9.45 0.72 12.67
CA GLN A 161 -8.78 0.79 13.98
C GLN A 161 -8.17 -0.55 14.40
N ILE A 162 -8.67 -1.68 13.89
CA ILE A 162 -8.08 -3.01 14.13
C ILE A 162 -6.61 -3.07 13.68
N CYS A 163 -6.19 -2.20 12.74
CA CYS A 163 -4.82 -2.13 12.27
C CYS A 163 -3.83 -1.67 13.35
N SER A 164 -4.29 -0.96 14.39
CA SER A 164 -3.45 -0.64 15.57
C SER A 164 -3.09 -1.87 16.40
N LEU A 165 -3.82 -2.99 16.23
CA LEU A 165 -3.55 -4.27 16.91
C LEU A 165 -2.72 -5.22 16.05
N GLY A 166 -3.01 -5.36 14.75
CA GLY A 166 -2.36 -6.37 13.90
C GLY A 166 -1.99 -5.91 12.49
N GLY A 167 -1.97 -4.59 12.24
CA GLY A 167 -1.64 -4.00 10.94
C GLY A 167 -2.68 -4.27 9.85
N ILE A 168 -2.38 -3.80 8.65
CA ILE A 168 -3.26 -3.98 7.48
C ILE A 168 -3.52 -5.46 7.17
N PHE A 169 -2.57 -6.34 7.48
CA PHE A 169 -2.72 -7.75 7.18
C PHE A 169 -3.71 -8.46 8.10
N ALA A 170 -3.94 -7.95 9.34
CA ALA A 170 -5.05 -8.41 10.17
C ALA A 170 -6.40 -7.99 9.58
N LEU A 171 -6.51 -6.79 9.03
CA LEU A 171 -7.71 -6.33 8.33
C LEU A 171 -7.98 -7.14 7.06
N ASN A 172 -6.94 -7.62 6.36
CA ASN A 172 -7.11 -8.49 5.20
C ASN A 172 -7.89 -9.77 5.52
N TYR A 173 -7.71 -10.37 6.69
CA TYR A 173 -8.52 -11.54 7.10
C TYR A 173 -10.01 -11.19 7.15
N ILE A 174 -10.33 -9.99 7.61
CA ILE A 174 -11.73 -9.53 7.71
C ILE A 174 -12.31 -9.28 6.32
N VAL A 175 -11.54 -8.63 5.43
CA VAL A 175 -12.01 -8.21 4.10
C VAL A 175 -12.12 -9.40 3.14
N ILE A 176 -11.18 -10.35 3.18
CA ILE A 176 -11.10 -11.46 2.21
C ILE A 176 -12.04 -12.61 2.59
N PHE A 177 -12.27 -12.84 3.89
CA PHE A 177 -13.04 -13.98 4.38
C PHE A 177 -14.44 -14.13 3.77
N PRO A 178 -15.26 -13.06 3.59
CA PRO A 178 -16.61 -13.21 3.03
C PRO A 178 -16.62 -13.82 1.63
N SER A 179 -15.67 -13.51 0.78
CA SER A 179 -15.51 -14.15 -0.53
C SER A 179 -15.34 -15.66 -0.42
N ALA A 180 -14.43 -16.10 0.46
CA ALA A 180 -14.15 -17.53 0.68
C ALA A 180 -15.31 -18.26 1.37
N PHE A 181 -15.95 -17.60 2.33
CA PHE A 181 -17.13 -18.11 3.03
C PHE A 181 -18.31 -18.33 2.07
N LEU A 182 -18.68 -17.34 1.28
CA LEU A 182 -19.77 -17.45 0.30
C LEU A 182 -19.45 -18.50 -0.77
N PHE A 183 -18.21 -18.55 -1.25
CA PHE A 183 -17.75 -19.60 -2.15
C PHE A 183 -17.96 -21.00 -1.55
N SER A 184 -17.60 -21.19 -0.27
CA SER A 184 -17.80 -22.46 0.46
C SER A 184 -19.29 -22.82 0.56
N LEU A 185 -20.14 -21.88 1.01
CA LEU A 185 -21.58 -22.10 1.17
C LEU A 185 -22.25 -22.53 -0.14
N ILE A 186 -22.02 -21.77 -1.22
CA ILE A 186 -22.64 -22.03 -2.54
C ILE A 186 -22.12 -23.37 -3.08
N SER A 187 -20.81 -23.64 -2.96
CA SER A 187 -20.22 -24.88 -3.45
C SER A 187 -20.76 -26.11 -2.74
N LYS A 188 -20.88 -26.07 -1.40
CA LYS A 188 -21.37 -27.18 -0.59
C LYS A 188 -22.86 -27.40 -0.73
N LYS A 189 -23.65 -26.32 -0.83
CA LYS A 189 -25.08 -26.43 -1.14
C LYS A 189 -25.32 -27.14 -2.46
N ASN A 190 -24.55 -26.77 -3.50
CA ASN A 190 -24.64 -27.41 -4.81
C ASN A 190 -24.23 -28.90 -4.77
N GLU A 191 -23.19 -29.24 -4.01
CA GLU A 191 -22.75 -30.64 -3.81
C GLU A 191 -23.82 -31.44 -3.07
N ARG A 192 -24.37 -30.90 -1.99
CA ARG A 192 -25.46 -31.55 -1.22
C ARG A 192 -26.70 -31.79 -2.08
N ASN A 193 -27.14 -30.81 -2.87
CA ASN A 193 -28.28 -30.98 -3.75
C ASN A 193 -28.06 -32.08 -4.80
N ARG A 194 -26.84 -32.18 -5.36
CA ARG A 194 -26.48 -33.28 -6.28
C ARG A 194 -26.55 -34.64 -5.59
N LEU A 195 -26.05 -34.74 -4.34
CA LEU A 195 -26.11 -35.97 -3.57
C LEU A 195 -27.56 -36.38 -3.26
N LEU A 196 -28.43 -35.45 -2.88
CA LEU A 196 -29.84 -35.71 -2.64
C LEU A 196 -30.56 -36.26 -3.89
N ASN A 197 -30.33 -35.61 -5.04
CA ASN A 197 -30.92 -36.06 -6.32
C ASN A 197 -30.40 -37.45 -6.73
N HIS A 198 -29.19 -37.84 -6.32
CA HIS A 198 -28.68 -39.22 -6.54
C HIS A 198 -29.27 -40.24 -5.55
N VAL A 199 -29.61 -39.85 -4.32
CA VAL A 199 -30.29 -40.72 -3.33
C VAL A 199 -31.69 -41.07 -3.82
N ASP A 200 -32.45 -40.08 -4.30
CA ASP A 200 -33.81 -40.25 -4.76
C ASP A 200 -33.88 -41.19 -5.98
N ASN A 201 -32.81 -41.25 -6.78
CA ASN A 201 -32.71 -42.10 -7.94
C ASN A 201 -32.08 -43.49 -7.69
N ALA A 202 -31.50 -43.74 -6.50
CA ALA A 202 -30.74 -44.97 -6.19
C ALA A 202 -31.49 -45.87 -5.21
N ARG A 203 -32.29 -46.83 -5.74
CA ARG A 203 -33.00 -47.85 -4.93
C ARG A 203 -32.19 -49.09 -4.47
N LYS A 204 -30.82 -49.09 -4.62
CA LYS A 204 -29.97 -50.27 -4.29
C LYS A 204 -29.15 -50.07 -2.99
N SER A 205 -29.12 -51.07 -2.11
CA SER A 205 -28.61 -51.04 -0.72
C SER A 205 -27.13 -50.61 -0.55
N SER A 206 -26.23 -51.03 -1.41
CA SER A 206 -24.79 -50.67 -1.35
C SER A 206 -24.50 -49.21 -1.66
N ILE A 207 -25.27 -48.63 -2.57
CA ILE A 207 -25.17 -47.21 -2.94
C ILE A 207 -25.70 -46.33 -1.81
N SER A 208 -26.74 -46.80 -1.06
CA SER A 208 -27.32 -46.06 0.05
C SER A 208 -26.32 -45.80 1.19
N ALA A 209 -25.48 -46.77 1.58
CA ALA A 209 -24.49 -46.59 2.65
C ALA A 209 -23.38 -45.59 2.26
N TYR A 210 -22.90 -45.63 1.01
CA TYR A 210 -21.92 -44.68 0.49
C TYR A 210 -22.49 -43.26 0.47
N VAL A 211 -23.69 -43.08 -0.03
CA VAL A 211 -24.33 -41.76 -0.11
C VAL A 211 -24.65 -41.19 1.28
N LYS A 212 -25.06 -42.04 2.24
CA LYS A 212 -25.24 -41.62 3.66
C LYS A 212 -23.92 -41.12 4.27
N LYS A 213 -22.80 -41.82 4.03
CA LYS A 213 -21.47 -41.40 4.48
C LYS A 213 -21.06 -40.07 3.86
N GLU A 214 -21.24 -39.92 2.55
CA GLU A 214 -20.93 -38.68 1.82
C GLU A 214 -21.79 -37.51 2.31
N LYS A 215 -23.08 -37.72 2.57
CA LYS A 215 -23.98 -36.73 3.15
C LYS A 215 -23.52 -36.28 4.53
N ALA A 216 -23.20 -37.23 5.44
CA ALA A 216 -22.73 -36.90 6.78
C ALA A 216 -21.44 -36.08 6.76
N LEU A 217 -20.49 -36.41 5.87
CA LEU A 217 -19.25 -35.63 5.67
C LEU A 217 -19.53 -34.23 5.08
N SER A 218 -20.50 -34.10 4.17
CA SER A 218 -20.94 -32.82 3.61
C SER A 218 -21.58 -31.95 4.69
N ASP A 219 -22.46 -32.53 5.54
CA ASP A 219 -23.14 -31.83 6.63
C ASP A 219 -22.12 -31.34 7.70
N THR A 220 -21.11 -32.15 8.05
CA THR A 220 -20.02 -31.76 8.96
C THR A 220 -19.20 -30.60 8.38
N SER A 221 -18.86 -30.66 7.11
CA SER A 221 -18.12 -29.61 6.44
C SER A 221 -18.93 -28.31 6.34
N LEU A 222 -20.25 -28.41 6.17
CA LEU A 222 -21.14 -27.25 6.16
C LEU A 222 -21.27 -26.62 7.55
N LYS A 223 -21.38 -27.43 8.61
CA LYS A 223 -21.33 -26.95 10.01
C LYS A 223 -20.06 -26.17 10.30
N LEU A 224 -18.89 -26.68 9.88
CA LEU A 224 -17.62 -25.96 10.02
C LEU A 224 -17.66 -24.59 9.32
N THR A 225 -18.24 -24.53 8.10
CA THR A 225 -18.38 -23.25 7.38
C THR A 225 -19.21 -22.25 8.19
N PHE A 226 -20.35 -22.68 8.77
CA PHE A 226 -21.16 -21.79 9.61
C PHE A 226 -20.46 -21.35 10.89
N ILE A 227 -19.70 -22.25 11.54
CA ILE A 227 -18.89 -21.90 12.72
C ILE A 227 -17.87 -20.82 12.36
N CYS A 228 -17.12 -20.99 11.26
CA CYS A 228 -16.17 -19.99 10.78
C CYS A 228 -16.88 -18.66 10.44
N GLY A 229 -18.07 -18.71 9.85
CA GLY A 229 -18.87 -17.51 9.58
C GLY A 229 -19.31 -16.78 10.84
N ALA A 230 -19.73 -17.51 11.88
CA ALA A 230 -20.09 -16.96 13.18
C ALA A 230 -18.88 -16.31 13.88
N LEU A 231 -17.72 -16.99 13.84
CA LEU A 231 -16.46 -16.46 14.38
C LEU A 231 -16.03 -15.17 13.65
N TRP A 232 -16.15 -15.16 12.32
CA TRP A 232 -15.86 -13.95 11.55
C TRP A 232 -16.82 -12.81 11.89
N LEU A 233 -18.13 -13.09 12.02
CA LEU A 233 -19.11 -12.07 12.39
C LEU A 233 -18.81 -11.49 13.78
N ALA A 234 -18.42 -12.34 14.73
CA ALA A 234 -18.01 -11.91 16.06
C ALA A 234 -16.75 -11.03 15.98
N LEU A 235 -15.73 -11.42 15.20
CA LEU A 235 -14.51 -10.65 15.01
C LEU A 235 -14.80 -9.30 14.31
N PHE A 236 -15.62 -9.31 13.27
CA PHE A 236 -16.04 -8.11 12.56
C PHE A 236 -16.75 -7.13 13.50
N THR A 237 -17.72 -7.62 14.28
CA THR A 237 -18.45 -6.82 15.27
C THR A 237 -17.51 -6.28 16.36
N ALA A 238 -16.62 -7.14 16.88
CA ALA A 238 -15.63 -6.74 17.88
C ALA A 238 -14.68 -5.67 17.34
N SER A 239 -14.30 -5.75 16.06
CA SER A 239 -13.46 -4.73 15.41
C SER A 239 -14.16 -3.37 15.33
N TYR A 240 -15.45 -3.33 15.05
CA TYR A 240 -16.24 -2.09 15.08
C TYR A 240 -16.39 -1.53 16.49
N ILE A 241 -16.72 -2.38 17.49
CA ILE A 241 -16.83 -1.97 18.91
C ILE A 241 -15.49 -1.40 19.37
N TYR A 242 -14.38 -2.06 19.05
CA TYR A 242 -13.04 -1.57 19.35
C TYR A 242 -12.80 -0.20 18.69
N GLY A 243 -13.12 -0.07 17.40
CA GLY A 243 -12.97 1.19 16.67
C GLY A 243 -13.76 2.33 17.31
N ILE A 244 -15.01 2.09 17.68
CA ILE A 244 -15.83 3.08 18.40
C ILE A 244 -15.18 3.45 19.75
N SER A 245 -14.64 2.48 20.48
CA SER A 245 -14.07 2.70 21.81
C SER A 245 -12.78 3.52 21.81
N VAL A 246 -12.01 3.48 20.72
CA VAL A 246 -10.74 4.23 20.60
C VAL A 246 -10.91 5.59 19.92
N MET A 247 -11.98 5.75 19.14
CA MET A 247 -12.32 7.04 18.55
C MET A 247 -12.69 8.07 19.65
N GLY A 248 -12.10 9.25 19.57
CA GLY A 248 -12.38 10.32 20.54
C GLY A 248 -11.49 10.29 21.78
N LYS A 249 -10.65 9.28 21.97
CA LYS A 249 -9.60 9.35 23.00
C LYS A 249 -8.49 10.26 22.50
N SER A 250 -8.43 11.48 23.01
CA SER A 250 -7.28 12.36 22.80
C SER A 250 -6.22 12.01 23.83
N ASN A 251 -5.09 11.50 23.37
CA ASN A 251 -3.94 11.18 24.23
C ASN A 251 -2.96 12.37 24.34
N SER A 252 -3.39 13.58 24.02
CA SER A 252 -2.52 14.75 24.06
C SER A 252 -3.20 15.98 24.61
N SER A 253 -2.50 16.68 25.52
CA SER A 253 -2.84 18.01 26.02
C SER A 253 -2.15 19.12 25.24
N ARG A 254 -1.11 18.80 24.45
CA ARG A 254 -0.29 19.75 23.69
C ARG A 254 -0.49 19.57 22.19
N PHE A 255 -0.54 20.68 21.47
CA PHE A 255 -0.65 20.71 20.01
C PHE A 255 0.41 21.64 19.44
N VAL A 256 0.83 21.35 18.21
CA VAL A 256 1.62 22.23 17.36
C VAL A 256 0.80 22.60 16.14
N THR A 257 0.99 23.81 15.63
CA THR A 257 0.32 24.29 14.41
C THR A 257 1.28 24.13 13.22
N ILE A 258 0.83 23.42 12.21
CA ILE A 258 1.64 23.12 11.02
C ILE A 258 0.96 23.68 9.77
N ALA A 259 1.69 24.43 8.95
CA ALA A 259 1.30 24.83 7.61
C ALA A 259 1.98 23.92 6.58
N ALA A 260 1.19 23.09 5.91
CA ALA A 260 1.65 22.27 4.80
C ALA A 260 1.32 22.97 3.47
N ILE A 261 2.33 23.20 2.64
CA ILE A 261 2.23 23.99 1.41
C ILE A 261 2.08 23.04 0.20
N GLN A 262 1.27 23.45 -0.77
CA GLN A 262 1.02 22.77 -2.04
C GLN A 262 1.26 23.74 -3.18
N ASN A 263 2.38 23.62 -3.88
CA ASN A 263 2.82 24.57 -4.91
C ASN A 263 2.30 24.26 -6.32
N ASN A 264 1.70 23.09 -6.52
CA ASN A 264 1.19 22.60 -7.80
C ASN A 264 2.21 22.66 -8.97
N GLU A 265 3.48 22.38 -8.67
CA GLU A 265 4.53 22.42 -9.69
C GLU A 265 4.87 21.03 -10.23
N SER A 266 5.21 21.02 -11.53
CA SER A 266 5.65 19.80 -12.22
C SER A 266 7.09 19.46 -11.86
N PRO A 267 7.41 18.19 -11.54
CA PRO A 267 8.77 17.77 -11.21
C PRO A 267 9.73 17.81 -12.42
N TRP A 268 9.20 18.00 -13.62
CA TRP A 268 9.97 17.96 -14.88
C TRP A 268 10.47 19.33 -15.35
N LYS A 269 10.15 20.40 -14.62
CA LYS A 269 10.61 21.74 -14.96
C LYS A 269 12.00 21.98 -14.41
N ASN A 270 12.92 22.40 -15.28
CA ASN A 270 14.32 22.63 -14.97
C ASN A 270 14.77 24.03 -15.42
N GLY A 271 15.81 24.54 -14.76
CA GLY A 271 16.41 25.84 -15.08
C GLY A 271 16.20 26.84 -13.96
N ILE A 272 17.11 27.84 -13.90
CA ILE A 272 17.15 28.75 -12.75
C ILE A 272 15.90 29.64 -12.66
N GLU A 273 15.30 30.02 -13.77
CA GLU A 273 14.06 30.81 -13.81
C GLU A 273 12.90 30.00 -13.21
N GLU A 274 12.79 28.70 -13.54
CA GLU A 274 11.78 27.82 -13.00
C GLU A 274 11.99 27.59 -11.50
N TYR A 275 13.24 27.41 -11.08
CA TYR A 275 13.57 27.24 -9.67
C TYR A 275 13.24 28.49 -8.85
N SER A 276 13.59 29.69 -9.38
CA SER A 276 13.28 30.97 -8.74
C SER A 276 11.77 31.19 -8.64
N ARG A 277 11.03 30.92 -9.73
CA ARG A 277 9.57 31.01 -9.71
C ARG A 277 8.94 30.09 -8.66
N ASN A 278 9.42 28.84 -8.58
CA ASN A 278 8.90 27.88 -7.63
C ASN A 278 9.19 28.27 -6.17
N VAL A 279 10.42 28.70 -5.87
CA VAL A 279 10.80 29.19 -4.52
C VAL A 279 9.97 30.41 -4.14
N ASN A 280 9.82 31.40 -5.04
CA ASN A 280 9.00 32.60 -4.78
C ASN A 280 7.52 32.24 -4.53
N LYS A 281 6.97 31.26 -5.27
CA LYS A 281 5.62 30.74 -5.04
C LYS A 281 5.49 30.10 -3.66
N LEU A 282 6.45 29.28 -3.25
CA LEU A 282 6.46 28.63 -1.94
C LEU A 282 6.54 29.67 -0.81
N ILE A 283 7.36 30.70 -0.99
CA ILE A 283 7.44 31.85 -0.07
C ILE A 283 6.09 32.54 0.01
N GLN A 284 5.50 32.93 -1.11
CA GLN A 284 4.18 33.59 -1.16
C GLN A 284 3.10 32.77 -0.45
N LEU A 285 2.95 31.48 -0.76
CA LEU A 285 1.96 30.61 -0.13
C LEU A 285 2.21 30.45 1.38
N THR A 286 3.47 30.51 1.81
CA THR A 286 3.84 30.47 3.22
C THR A 286 3.42 31.77 3.93
N GLU A 287 3.69 32.92 3.33
CA GLU A 287 3.28 34.25 3.85
C GLU A 287 1.75 34.36 3.94
N GLU A 288 1.04 33.88 2.90
CA GLU A 288 -0.43 33.81 2.91
C GLU A 288 -0.95 32.94 4.07
N ALA A 289 -0.35 31.77 4.28
CA ALA A 289 -0.71 30.89 5.39
C ALA A 289 -0.44 31.57 6.74
N GLN A 290 0.68 32.24 6.91
CA GLN A 290 1.06 32.97 8.12
C GLN A 290 0.15 34.17 8.39
N SER A 291 -0.35 34.84 7.37
CA SER A 291 -1.30 35.94 7.51
C SER A 291 -2.64 35.52 8.14
N LEU A 292 -3.00 34.23 7.99
CA LEU A 292 -4.22 33.65 8.57
C LEU A 292 -4.04 33.08 9.98
N SER A 293 -2.79 32.86 10.41
CA SER A 293 -2.49 32.30 11.72
C SER A 293 -1.14 32.78 12.20
N ASN A 294 -1.13 33.60 13.25
CA ASN A 294 0.10 34.16 13.83
C ASN A 294 0.94 33.13 14.62
N GLU A 295 0.44 31.90 14.80
CA GLU A 295 1.08 30.86 15.60
C GLU A 295 1.34 29.60 14.76
N ILE A 296 2.17 29.72 13.71
CA ILE A 296 2.63 28.55 12.94
C ILE A 296 3.98 28.10 13.51
N ASP A 297 3.99 26.88 14.09
CA ASP A 297 5.21 26.27 14.63
C ASP A 297 6.08 25.67 13.54
N PHE A 298 5.45 25.05 12.52
CA PHE A 298 6.13 24.36 11.42
C PHE A 298 5.57 24.77 10.06
N VAL A 299 6.46 24.97 9.10
CA VAL A 299 6.16 25.13 7.67
C VAL A 299 6.74 23.93 6.92
N VAL A 300 5.92 23.26 6.13
CA VAL A 300 6.30 22.05 5.41
C VAL A 300 6.15 22.27 3.91
N TRP A 301 7.25 22.14 3.17
CA TRP A 301 7.30 22.22 1.73
C TRP A 301 7.43 20.81 1.12
N PRO A 302 6.83 20.53 -0.06
CA PRO A 302 6.75 19.19 -0.61
C PRO A 302 8.11 18.61 -1.03
N GLU A 303 8.10 17.36 -1.52
CA GLU A 303 9.27 16.65 -2.04
C GLU A 303 9.94 17.43 -3.16
N THR A 304 11.27 17.54 -3.12
CA THR A 304 12.09 18.29 -4.08
C THR A 304 11.59 19.71 -4.38
N ALA A 305 10.95 20.34 -3.41
CA ALA A 305 10.44 21.70 -3.51
C ALA A 305 11.53 22.71 -3.90
N VAL A 306 12.75 22.48 -3.42
CA VAL A 306 13.95 23.23 -3.79
C VAL A 306 14.87 22.29 -4.56
N ALA A 307 14.86 22.40 -5.90
CA ALA A 307 15.64 21.52 -6.76
C ALA A 307 17.17 21.74 -6.67
N PRO A 308 17.73 22.99 -6.60
CA PRO A 308 19.14 23.18 -6.30
C PRO A 308 19.47 22.70 -4.88
N SER A 309 20.57 21.94 -4.73
CA SER A 309 21.06 21.58 -3.39
C SER A 309 21.39 22.83 -2.57
N ILE A 310 20.71 23.00 -1.44
CA ILE A 310 20.83 24.20 -0.59
C ILE A 310 22.27 24.30 -0.07
N ILE A 311 22.75 23.28 0.64
CA ILE A 311 24.09 23.29 1.25
C ILE A 311 25.17 23.42 0.18
N TYR A 312 25.13 22.61 -0.88
CA TYR A 312 26.15 22.62 -1.91
C TYR A 312 26.28 23.99 -2.61
N ASN A 313 25.15 24.61 -2.99
CA ASN A 313 25.22 25.91 -3.67
C ASN A 313 25.57 27.06 -2.72
N TYR A 314 25.33 26.95 -1.44
CA TYR A 314 25.80 27.89 -0.43
C TYR A 314 27.33 27.79 -0.22
N ASP A 315 27.85 26.56 -0.02
CA ASP A 315 29.26 26.36 0.32
C ASP A 315 30.21 26.60 -0.87
N TYR A 316 29.82 26.14 -2.05
CA TYR A 316 30.71 26.18 -3.23
C TYR A 316 30.43 27.32 -4.18
N GLY A 317 29.22 27.89 -4.22
CA GLY A 317 28.87 29.09 -4.98
C GLY A 317 29.22 29.07 -6.48
N THR A 318 29.28 27.90 -7.11
CA THR A 318 29.77 27.71 -8.50
C THR A 318 28.89 28.38 -9.54
N ASP A 319 27.60 28.60 -9.23
CA ASP A 319 26.65 29.35 -10.03
C ASP A 319 26.07 30.52 -9.20
N MET A 320 26.46 31.76 -9.52
CA MET A 320 26.05 32.93 -8.75
C MET A 320 24.52 33.08 -8.65
N ARG A 321 23.77 32.72 -9.70
CA ARG A 321 22.30 32.83 -9.67
C ARG A 321 21.66 31.84 -8.72
N ARG A 322 22.22 30.62 -8.65
CA ARG A 322 21.79 29.63 -7.68
C ARG A 322 22.17 30.04 -6.26
N PHE A 323 23.38 30.53 -6.05
CA PHE A 323 23.81 31.04 -4.75
C PHE A 323 22.88 32.16 -4.25
N LEU A 324 22.54 33.15 -5.10
CA LEU A 324 21.63 34.23 -4.75
C LEU A 324 20.22 33.72 -4.41
N LEU A 325 19.71 32.76 -5.17
CA LEU A 325 18.40 32.13 -4.88
C LEU A 325 18.41 31.41 -3.53
N ILE A 326 19.46 30.66 -3.24
CA ILE A 326 19.61 29.96 -1.95
C ILE A 326 19.79 30.95 -0.80
N SER A 327 20.56 32.02 -0.99
CA SER A 327 20.73 33.09 0.03
C SER A 327 19.39 33.78 0.33
N GLN A 328 18.59 34.09 -0.70
CA GLN A 328 17.24 34.64 -0.53
C GLN A 328 16.36 33.68 0.30
N LEU A 329 16.38 32.40 -0.03
CA LEU A 329 15.61 31.38 0.68
C LEU A 329 16.04 31.29 2.16
N LEU A 330 17.35 31.22 2.43
CA LEU A 330 17.86 31.10 3.80
C LEU A 330 17.52 32.35 4.63
N ASN A 331 17.64 33.56 4.05
CA ASN A 331 17.21 34.79 4.74
C ASN A 331 15.71 34.75 5.06
N PHE A 332 14.86 34.32 4.12
CA PHE A 332 13.42 34.15 4.37
C PHE A 332 13.17 33.16 5.52
N ILE A 333 13.86 32.04 5.56
CA ILE A 333 13.73 31.05 6.65
C ILE A 333 14.15 31.66 8.00
N ASP A 334 15.26 32.39 8.02
CA ASP A 334 15.82 32.95 9.26
C ASP A 334 15.01 34.12 9.83
N GLU A 335 14.34 34.87 8.96
CA GLU A 335 13.40 35.93 9.35
C GLU A 335 12.07 35.40 9.90
N ASN A 336 11.79 34.12 9.72
CA ASN A 336 10.51 33.49 10.11
C ASN A 336 10.65 32.68 11.41
N ASN A 337 9.86 33.01 12.41
CA ASN A 337 9.81 32.25 13.66
C ASN A 337 9.02 30.93 13.47
N ALA A 338 9.54 30.01 12.64
CA ALA A 338 8.99 28.68 12.42
C ALA A 338 10.11 27.64 12.17
N VAL A 339 9.79 26.36 12.31
CA VAL A 339 10.63 25.26 11.83
C VAL A 339 10.22 24.92 10.41
N PHE A 340 11.18 24.95 9.48
CA PHE A 340 10.95 24.61 8.08
C PHE A 340 11.38 23.19 7.79
N VAL A 341 10.50 22.39 7.18
CA VAL A 341 10.78 21.04 6.67
C VAL A 341 10.68 21.08 5.16
N ILE A 342 11.80 20.97 4.47
CA ILE A 342 11.91 21.28 3.02
C ILE A 342 12.42 20.07 2.25
N GLY A 343 11.67 19.65 1.23
CA GLY A 343 12.15 18.65 0.26
C GLY A 343 13.25 19.25 -0.64
N ASN A 344 14.43 18.62 -0.66
CA ASN A 344 15.60 19.11 -1.37
C ASN A 344 16.36 17.99 -2.10
N SER A 345 16.88 18.31 -3.28
CA SER A 345 17.89 17.51 -3.97
C SER A 345 19.25 17.75 -3.31
N HIS A 346 19.56 16.99 -2.27
CA HIS A 346 20.78 17.19 -1.49
C HIS A 346 22.01 16.56 -2.18
N GLU A 347 23.05 17.35 -2.37
CA GLU A 347 24.32 16.91 -2.97
C GLU A 347 25.43 16.94 -1.92
N THR A 348 26.26 15.87 -1.92
CA THR A 348 27.50 15.78 -1.12
C THR A 348 28.69 15.46 -2.01
N GLU A 349 29.86 16.01 -1.68
CA GLU A 349 31.11 15.62 -2.33
C GLU A 349 31.77 14.48 -1.56
N LEU A 350 32.03 13.37 -2.26
CA LEU A 350 32.88 12.29 -1.74
C LEU A 350 34.30 12.51 -2.21
N LYS A 351 35.26 12.52 -1.27
CA LYS A 351 36.69 12.82 -1.51
C LYS A 351 37.36 12.07 -2.68
N ASN A 352 36.78 10.96 -3.18
CA ASN A 352 37.33 10.14 -4.26
C ASN A 352 36.29 9.62 -5.28
N ALA A 353 35.02 10.00 -5.20
CA ALA A 353 33.95 9.40 -5.99
C ALA A 353 33.04 10.39 -6.74
N GLY A 354 33.38 11.69 -6.71
CA GLY A 354 32.55 12.73 -7.32
C GLY A 354 31.34 13.12 -6.47
N ARG A 355 30.34 13.70 -7.10
CA ARG A 355 29.11 14.17 -6.41
C ARG A 355 28.12 13.04 -6.25
N THR A 356 27.57 12.93 -5.06
CA THR A 356 26.50 12.00 -4.71
C THR A 356 25.22 12.82 -4.46
N ARG A 357 24.09 12.35 -4.95
CA ARG A 357 22.80 13.01 -4.82
C ARG A 357 21.81 12.16 -4.05
N TYR A 358 21.08 12.81 -3.14
CA TYR A 358 20.04 12.20 -2.34
C TYR A 358 18.72 12.98 -2.50
N ASN A 359 17.61 12.27 -2.52
CA ASN A 359 16.30 12.85 -2.30
C ASN A 359 16.11 13.00 -0.78
N SER A 360 16.10 14.23 -0.28
CA SER A 360 16.22 14.49 1.16
C SER A 360 15.16 15.46 1.67
N ALA A 361 14.87 15.36 2.96
CA ALA A 361 14.18 16.36 3.75
C ALA A 361 15.21 17.09 4.61
N LEU A 362 15.22 18.41 4.54
CA LEU A 362 16.07 19.30 5.34
C LEU A 362 15.21 20.02 6.37
N VAL A 363 15.70 20.10 7.61
CA VAL A 363 15.00 20.75 8.72
C VAL A 363 15.79 21.94 9.21
N PHE A 364 15.20 23.13 9.09
CA PHE A 364 15.78 24.39 9.53
C PHE A 364 14.94 25.01 10.65
N GLU A 365 15.62 25.67 11.57
CA GLU A 365 15.00 26.50 12.59
C GLU A 365 15.73 27.84 12.66
N SER A 366 14.98 28.93 12.55
CA SER A 366 15.48 30.31 12.62
C SER A 366 16.40 30.53 13.83
N GLY A 367 17.51 31.23 13.61
CA GLY A 367 18.49 31.55 14.64
C GLY A 367 19.31 30.36 15.17
N LYS A 368 19.16 29.15 14.59
CA LYS A 368 19.88 27.96 15.06
C LYS A 368 20.80 27.33 14.01
N ASN A 369 20.29 27.02 12.82
CA ASN A 369 21.00 26.21 11.83
C ASN A 369 20.78 26.69 10.38
N VAL A 370 20.44 27.97 10.21
CA VAL A 370 20.16 28.58 8.88
C VAL A 370 21.40 29.23 8.30
N HIS A 371 22.19 29.94 9.14
CA HIS A 371 23.41 30.64 8.73
C HIS A 371 24.60 30.32 9.64
N PRO A 372 25.62 29.52 9.20
CA PRO A 372 25.65 28.75 7.93
C PRO A 372 24.58 27.64 7.93
N PRO A 373 24.17 27.14 6.75
CA PRO A 373 23.14 26.12 6.69
C PRO A 373 23.63 24.74 7.18
N GLU A 374 23.23 24.38 8.38
CA GLU A 374 23.52 23.09 9.02
C GLU A 374 22.20 22.37 9.42
N PRO A 375 21.28 22.11 8.46
CA PRO A 375 19.98 21.52 8.77
C PRO A 375 20.09 20.10 9.29
N GLY A 376 19.06 19.66 10.02
CA GLY A 376 18.82 18.24 10.19
C GLY A 376 18.50 17.61 8.83
N ILE A 377 19.06 16.43 8.52
CA ILE A 377 18.92 15.79 7.21
C ILE A 377 18.32 14.39 7.37
N TYR A 378 17.33 14.08 6.54
CA TYR A 378 16.86 12.72 6.28
C TYR A 378 16.96 12.46 4.79
N SER A 379 17.59 11.36 4.38
CA SER A 379 17.68 10.92 2.98
C SER A 379 16.80 9.70 2.75
N LYS A 380 16.06 9.73 1.63
CA LYS A 380 15.09 8.68 1.25
C LYS A 380 15.73 7.29 1.24
N ILE A 381 15.17 6.38 2.02
CA ILE A 381 15.65 5.00 2.18
C ILE A 381 15.08 4.08 1.08
N LYS A 382 13.79 4.23 0.75
CA LYS A 382 13.13 3.40 -0.25
C LYS A 382 12.91 4.17 -1.53
N LEU A 383 13.82 3.96 -2.46
CA LEU A 383 13.77 4.57 -3.79
C LEU A 383 12.81 3.82 -4.71
N VAL A 384 12.15 4.55 -5.62
CA VAL A 384 11.24 3.97 -6.61
C VAL A 384 12.05 3.17 -7.64
N PRO A 385 11.75 1.86 -7.79
CA PRO A 385 12.49 1.01 -8.72
C PRO A 385 12.47 1.57 -10.16
N PHE A 386 13.63 1.52 -10.82
CA PHE A 386 13.87 1.95 -12.21
C PHE A 386 13.72 3.44 -12.52
N THR A 387 13.20 4.24 -11.60
CA THR A 387 13.04 5.68 -11.77
C THR A 387 13.99 6.48 -10.89
N GLU A 388 14.12 6.08 -9.64
CA GLU A 388 15.04 6.69 -8.69
C GLU A 388 16.26 5.82 -8.44
N ASN A 389 16.16 4.50 -8.61
CA ASN A 389 17.25 3.55 -8.41
C ASN A 389 17.21 2.42 -9.44
N PHE A 390 18.40 2.08 -9.96
CA PHE A 390 18.64 0.91 -10.78
C PHE A 390 19.61 -0.06 -10.07
N PRO A 391 19.12 -1.11 -9.38
CA PRO A 391 19.93 -1.95 -8.49
C PRO A 391 21.02 -2.75 -9.22
N TRP A 392 20.86 -2.95 -10.52
CA TRP A 392 21.78 -3.74 -11.36
C TRP A 392 22.69 -2.87 -12.22
N LYS A 393 23.05 -1.65 -11.78
CA LYS A 393 23.90 -0.71 -12.52
C LYS A 393 25.24 -1.33 -12.94
N HIS A 394 25.80 -2.21 -12.10
CA HIS A 394 27.05 -2.91 -12.39
C HIS A 394 26.86 -4.14 -13.28
N THR A 395 25.70 -4.80 -13.22
CA THR A 395 25.39 -6.01 -14.02
C THR A 395 24.94 -5.66 -15.44
N PHE A 396 24.18 -4.56 -15.57
CA PHE A 396 23.63 -4.10 -16.84
C PHE A 396 23.98 -2.62 -17.10
N PRO A 397 25.29 -2.28 -17.25
CA PRO A 397 25.73 -0.88 -17.35
C PRO A 397 25.15 -0.16 -18.58
N TYR A 398 25.00 -0.85 -19.70
CA TYR A 398 24.39 -0.27 -20.91
C TYR A 398 22.94 0.15 -20.69
N LEU A 399 22.14 -0.70 -20.04
CA LEU A 399 20.74 -0.39 -19.72
C LEU A 399 20.67 0.79 -18.72
N TYR A 400 21.55 0.79 -17.71
CA TYR A 400 21.67 1.89 -16.77
C TYR A 400 22.00 3.21 -17.47
N MET A 401 23.01 3.23 -18.36
CA MET A 401 23.36 4.42 -19.13
C MET A 401 22.22 4.91 -20.03
N LYS A 402 21.46 3.98 -20.63
CA LYS A 402 20.29 4.31 -21.44
C LYS A 402 19.16 4.91 -20.61
N LEU A 403 18.96 4.47 -19.38
CA LEU A 403 18.00 5.02 -18.44
C LEU A 403 18.43 6.42 -17.95
N LEU A 404 19.72 6.62 -17.70
CA LEU A 404 20.28 7.93 -17.31
C LEU A 404 20.17 9.00 -18.42
N ASN A 405 20.20 8.61 -19.70
CA ASN A 405 20.04 9.54 -20.83
C ASN A 405 18.60 10.03 -21.04
N GLY A 406 17.64 9.50 -20.24
CA GLY A 406 16.28 10.01 -20.20
C GLY A 406 16.01 10.55 -18.81
N ASP A 407 15.94 11.79 -18.58
CA ASP A 407 15.50 12.57 -17.39
C ASP A 407 15.20 11.83 -16.06
N ASN A 408 15.72 10.63 -15.89
CA ASN A 408 15.56 9.83 -14.68
C ASN A 408 16.61 10.28 -13.65
N HIS A 409 16.14 10.84 -12.57
CA HIS A 409 16.98 11.23 -11.43
C HIS A 409 17.33 9.98 -10.64
N MET A 410 18.56 9.46 -10.84
CA MET A 410 19.07 8.38 -10.02
C MET A 410 19.65 8.96 -8.74
N TRP A 411 19.01 8.60 -7.63
CA TRP A 411 19.41 8.99 -6.29
C TRP A 411 20.22 7.87 -5.63
N GLU A 412 21.06 8.24 -4.69
CA GLU A 412 21.63 7.29 -3.75
C GLU A 412 20.65 7.07 -2.58
N GLN A 413 20.70 5.86 -2.04
CA GLN A 413 19.79 5.42 -0.98
C GLN A 413 20.30 5.90 0.38
N GLY A 414 19.42 6.47 1.19
CA GLY A 414 19.68 6.70 2.62
C GLY A 414 19.64 5.39 3.43
N ASP A 415 20.19 5.40 4.62
CA ASP A 415 20.34 4.23 5.51
C ASP A 415 19.80 4.46 6.92
N GLU A 416 19.52 5.71 7.31
CA GLU A 416 19.11 6.08 8.66
C GLU A 416 17.61 6.42 8.76
N TYR A 417 16.93 5.83 9.73
CA TYR A 417 15.55 6.18 10.11
C TYR A 417 15.57 7.36 11.08
N THR A 418 15.86 8.55 10.56
CA THR A 418 16.07 9.77 11.34
C THR A 418 14.79 10.19 12.08
N VAL A 419 14.97 10.61 13.33
CA VAL A 419 13.93 11.26 14.13
C VAL A 419 14.43 12.64 14.52
N PHE A 420 13.66 13.65 14.16
CA PHE A 420 13.90 15.03 14.50
C PHE A 420 13.16 15.42 15.78
N ASP A 421 13.74 16.28 16.59
CA ASP A 421 13.10 16.87 17.78
C ASP A 421 13.23 18.39 17.72
N TYR A 422 12.14 19.03 17.31
CA TYR A 422 12.05 20.47 17.21
C TYR A 422 10.79 20.96 17.90
N ARG A 423 10.91 22.00 18.70
CA ARG A 423 9.79 22.60 19.48
C ARG A 423 8.99 21.55 20.27
N GLY A 424 9.66 20.47 20.69
CA GLY A 424 9.07 19.37 21.46
C GLY A 424 8.13 18.46 20.64
N LEU A 425 8.16 18.52 19.31
CA LEU A 425 7.59 17.53 18.42
C LEU A 425 8.68 16.60 17.90
N LYS A 426 8.61 15.32 18.25
CA LYS A 426 9.44 14.27 17.65
C LYS A 426 8.79 13.77 16.38
N PHE A 427 9.44 13.92 15.23
CA PHE A 427 8.88 13.51 13.95
C PHE A 427 9.91 12.88 13.04
N SER A 428 9.44 12.11 12.07
CA SER A 428 10.21 11.63 10.93
C SER A 428 9.55 12.05 9.64
N THR A 429 10.35 12.09 8.58
CA THR A 429 9.93 12.60 7.28
C THR A 429 9.97 11.50 6.21
N PRO A 430 9.04 10.52 6.20
CA PRO A 430 8.95 9.59 5.09
C PRO A 430 8.70 10.37 3.79
N ILE A 431 9.52 10.13 2.75
CA ILE A 431 9.44 10.85 1.50
C ILE A 431 8.61 10.07 0.50
N CYS A 432 7.54 10.71 -0.02
CA CYS A 432 6.68 10.22 -1.10
C CYS A 432 6.18 8.79 -0.82
N PHE A 433 6.50 7.88 -1.69
CA PHE A 433 6.18 6.46 -1.68
C PHE A 433 6.59 5.69 -0.40
N GLU A 434 7.48 6.22 0.45
CA GLU A 434 7.89 5.57 1.70
C GLU A 434 6.74 5.39 2.70
N ASP A 435 5.78 6.31 2.73
CA ASP A 435 4.62 6.19 3.61
C ASP A 435 3.63 5.09 3.18
N THR A 436 3.86 4.48 2.01
CA THR A 436 3.11 3.28 1.64
C THR A 436 3.64 2.01 2.35
N PHE A 437 4.89 2.03 2.86
CA PHE A 437 5.53 0.87 3.47
C PHE A 437 5.31 0.82 4.99
N THR A 438 4.62 -0.22 5.43
CA THR A 438 4.36 -0.52 6.85
C THR A 438 5.64 -0.56 7.67
N THR A 439 6.67 -1.23 7.14
CA THR A 439 7.94 -1.46 7.85
C THR A 439 8.75 -0.19 8.04
N ILE A 440 8.76 0.75 7.09
CA ILE A 440 9.50 2.01 7.17
C ILE A 440 8.90 2.90 8.26
N CYS A 441 7.61 3.19 8.16
CA CYS A 441 6.91 4.02 9.13
C CYS A 441 6.97 3.42 10.56
N ARG A 442 6.80 2.09 10.66
CA ARG A 442 6.95 1.40 11.94
C ARG A 442 8.35 1.58 12.55
N ARG A 443 9.42 1.43 11.76
CA ARG A 443 10.80 1.62 12.25
C ARG A 443 11.06 3.04 12.72
N MET A 444 10.54 4.05 12.00
CA MET A 444 10.61 5.45 12.44
C MET A 444 9.97 5.63 13.83
N VAL A 445 8.80 5.03 14.08
CA VAL A 445 8.13 5.12 15.38
C VAL A 445 8.87 4.34 16.47
N LEU A 446 9.45 3.19 16.14
CA LEU A 446 10.32 2.44 17.07
C LEU A 446 11.57 3.24 17.47
N ASN A 447 12.12 4.05 16.56
CA ASN A 447 13.23 4.96 16.83
C ASN A 447 12.82 6.21 17.63
N GLY A 448 11.51 6.41 17.90
CA GLY A 448 11.05 7.52 18.73
C GLY A 448 10.18 8.56 18.02
N SER A 449 9.92 8.41 16.72
CA SER A 449 8.99 9.32 16.01
C SER A 449 7.60 9.30 16.61
N ARG A 450 6.95 10.48 16.69
CA ARG A 450 5.61 10.68 17.24
C ARG A 450 4.68 11.41 16.27
N CYS A 451 5.21 11.73 15.09
CA CYS A 451 4.48 12.33 13.98
C CYS A 451 5.18 11.96 12.66
N PHE A 452 4.42 11.74 11.61
CA PHE A 452 4.97 11.68 10.26
C PHE A 452 4.75 13.03 9.57
N ILE A 453 5.82 13.61 9.02
CA ILE A 453 5.74 14.76 8.11
C ILE A 453 6.17 14.24 6.74
N ASN A 454 5.21 13.80 5.93
CA ASN A 454 5.46 13.27 4.60
C ASN A 454 5.60 14.39 3.57
N LEU A 455 6.67 14.34 2.80
CA LEU A 455 6.92 15.22 1.66
C LEU A 455 6.73 14.42 0.38
N SER A 456 5.81 14.83 -0.50
CA SER A 456 5.50 14.04 -1.70
C SER A 456 5.37 14.90 -2.95
N ASN A 457 5.63 14.29 -4.11
CA ASN A 457 5.38 14.89 -5.40
C ASN A 457 4.68 13.89 -6.33
N ASP A 458 3.36 13.87 -6.28
CA ASP A 458 2.51 13.00 -7.10
C ASP A 458 2.03 13.69 -8.40
N SER A 459 2.56 14.88 -8.75
CA SER A 459 2.12 15.69 -9.92
C SER A 459 2.32 14.97 -11.26
N TRP A 460 3.29 14.05 -11.30
CA TRP A 460 3.60 13.24 -12.47
C TRP A 460 2.43 12.33 -12.90
N SER A 461 1.56 11.93 -11.98
CA SER A 461 0.48 10.97 -12.27
C SER A 461 -0.68 11.57 -13.06
N LYS A 462 -0.89 12.89 -12.96
CA LYS A 462 -2.04 13.62 -13.55
C LYS A 462 -3.40 12.91 -13.28
N SER A 463 -3.50 12.15 -12.21
CA SER A 463 -4.64 11.30 -11.91
C SER A 463 -5.08 11.40 -10.45
N LYS A 464 -6.31 11.81 -10.22
CA LYS A 464 -6.93 11.81 -8.88
C LYS A 464 -6.96 10.41 -8.26
N ALA A 465 -7.16 9.37 -9.08
CA ALA A 465 -7.14 7.99 -8.59
C ALA A 465 -5.79 7.62 -7.96
N CYS A 466 -4.66 8.01 -8.58
CA CYS A 466 -3.33 7.83 -8.02
C CYS A 466 -3.21 8.54 -6.66
N GLN A 467 -3.61 9.82 -6.61
CA GLN A 467 -3.56 10.65 -5.40
C GLN A 467 -4.34 10.00 -4.25
N LYS A 468 -5.56 9.53 -4.53
CA LYS A 468 -6.41 8.88 -3.53
C LYS A 468 -5.91 7.49 -3.14
N GLN A 469 -5.34 6.72 -4.08
CA GLN A 469 -4.70 5.43 -3.77
C GLN A 469 -3.51 5.61 -2.83
N HIS A 470 -2.67 6.63 -3.06
CA HIS A 470 -1.55 6.96 -2.19
C HIS A 470 -2.03 7.43 -0.81
N LEU A 471 -2.97 8.38 -0.75
CA LEU A 471 -3.57 8.86 0.49
C LEU A 471 -4.19 7.73 1.32
N ALA A 472 -4.89 6.80 0.66
CA ALA A 472 -5.50 5.66 1.35
C ALA A 472 -4.45 4.85 2.13
N MET A 473 -3.26 4.63 1.56
CA MET A 473 -2.18 3.92 2.27
C MET A 473 -1.60 4.74 3.43
N ALA A 474 -1.41 6.06 3.24
CA ALA A 474 -0.92 6.95 4.27
C ALA A 474 -1.83 7.00 5.51
N VAL A 475 -3.16 6.98 5.33
CA VAL A 475 -4.14 6.93 6.43
C VAL A 475 -3.84 5.76 7.37
N PHE A 476 -3.52 4.59 6.82
CA PHE A 476 -3.23 3.41 7.65
C PHE A 476 -1.94 3.55 8.46
N ARG A 477 -0.94 4.31 7.99
CA ARG A 477 0.31 4.53 8.76
C ARG A 477 0.03 5.22 10.08
N SER A 478 -0.89 6.19 10.07
CA SER A 478 -1.34 6.85 11.31
C SER A 478 -2.03 5.87 12.25
N VAL A 479 -2.97 5.08 11.75
CA VAL A 479 -3.75 4.12 12.57
C VAL A 479 -2.86 3.03 13.14
N GLU A 480 -2.02 2.42 12.30
CA GLU A 480 -1.11 1.34 12.70
C GLU A 480 -0.19 1.75 13.84
N ASN A 481 0.33 2.96 13.78
CA ASN A 481 1.33 3.44 14.74
C ASN A 481 0.75 4.34 15.83
N GLY A 482 -0.51 4.76 15.69
CA GLY A 482 -1.16 5.65 16.66
C GLY A 482 -0.56 7.06 16.70
N VAL A 483 -0.01 7.54 15.58
CA VAL A 483 0.63 8.85 15.46
C VAL A 483 -0.02 9.67 14.35
N PRO A 484 -0.08 11.01 14.47
CA PRO A 484 -0.60 11.87 13.43
C PRO A 484 0.33 11.89 12.21
N SER A 485 -0.23 12.26 11.05
CA SER A 485 0.53 12.51 9.84
C SER A 485 0.17 13.87 9.25
N VAL A 486 1.17 14.59 8.77
CA VAL A 486 1.04 15.78 7.92
C VAL A 486 1.62 15.43 6.57
N ARG A 487 0.88 15.68 5.53
CA ARG A 487 1.33 15.47 4.16
C ARG A 487 1.39 16.81 3.45
N SER A 488 2.58 17.18 2.95
CA SER A 488 2.78 18.28 2.03
C SER A 488 3.11 17.67 0.66
N THR A 489 2.23 17.90 -0.31
CA THR A 489 2.37 17.31 -1.64
C THR A 489 2.41 18.41 -2.69
N ALA A 490 3.19 18.25 -3.77
CA ALA A 490 3.27 19.28 -4.80
C ALA A 490 1.91 19.51 -5.47
N SER A 491 1.18 18.46 -5.83
CA SER A 491 -0.15 18.55 -6.43
C SER A 491 -1.11 17.42 -6.01
N GLY A 492 -0.68 16.59 -5.07
CA GLY A 492 -1.48 15.51 -4.50
C GLY A 492 -2.46 15.99 -3.44
N VAL A 493 -2.80 15.13 -2.50
CA VAL A 493 -3.65 15.52 -1.37
C VAL A 493 -2.78 16.00 -0.21
N THR A 494 -2.58 17.30 -0.10
CA THR A 494 -2.00 17.93 1.09
C THR A 494 -3.03 17.87 2.21
N CYS A 495 -2.67 17.29 3.36
CA CYS A 495 -3.64 17.09 4.44
C CYS A 495 -2.99 16.86 5.81
N VAL A 496 -3.82 16.98 6.84
CA VAL A 496 -3.51 16.56 8.22
C VAL A 496 -4.40 15.38 8.60
N ILE A 497 -3.78 14.30 9.06
CA ILE A 497 -4.43 13.05 9.47
C ILE A 497 -4.16 12.87 10.97
N ASN A 498 -5.22 12.62 11.74
CA ASN A 498 -5.06 12.36 13.18
C ASN A 498 -4.58 10.91 13.44
N PRO A 499 -4.19 10.56 14.67
CA PRO A 499 -3.73 9.21 15.02
C PRO A 499 -4.71 8.07 14.70
N ASN A 500 -6.01 8.39 14.60
CA ASN A 500 -7.06 7.44 14.26
C ASN A 500 -7.34 7.36 12.75
N GLY A 501 -6.53 7.99 11.91
CA GLY A 501 -6.67 7.95 10.46
C GLY A 501 -7.75 8.90 9.90
N LYS A 502 -8.37 9.74 10.73
CA LYS A 502 -9.32 10.74 10.25
C LYS A 502 -8.59 11.93 9.63
N ILE A 503 -8.90 12.24 8.38
CA ILE A 503 -8.43 13.44 7.71
C ILE A 503 -9.14 14.65 8.34
N ILE A 504 -8.37 15.53 8.97
CA ILE A 504 -8.89 16.71 9.70
C ILE A 504 -9.09 17.88 8.75
N LYS A 505 -8.10 18.13 7.89
CA LYS A 505 -8.13 19.12 6.81
C LYS A 505 -7.41 18.56 5.60
N ALA A 506 -7.85 18.92 4.41
CA ALA A 506 -7.18 18.59 3.15
C ALA A 506 -7.38 19.71 2.14
N ALA A 507 -6.38 19.91 1.28
CA ALA A 507 -6.48 20.70 0.08
C ALA A 507 -6.98 19.86 -1.10
N PRO A 508 -7.65 20.46 -2.10
CA PRO A 508 -7.95 19.81 -3.36
C PRO A 508 -6.67 19.45 -4.11
N GLU A 509 -6.74 18.42 -4.95
CA GLU A 509 -5.64 18.04 -5.82
C GLU A 509 -5.47 19.02 -6.98
N PHE A 510 -4.26 19.11 -7.53
CA PHE A 510 -3.91 19.86 -8.73
C PHE A 510 -4.20 21.38 -8.69
N CYS A 511 -4.07 21.99 -7.52
CA CYS A 511 -4.14 23.44 -7.34
C CYS A 511 -3.04 23.94 -6.41
N GLU A 512 -2.78 25.23 -6.42
CA GLU A 512 -1.98 25.91 -5.41
C GLU A 512 -2.82 26.07 -4.14
N ALA A 513 -2.29 25.67 -3.00
CA ALA A 513 -3.01 25.69 -1.75
C ALA A 513 -2.06 25.56 -0.54
N TYR A 514 -2.62 25.74 0.64
CA TYR A 514 -2.01 25.38 1.91
C TYR A 514 -3.03 24.83 2.88
N VAL A 515 -2.54 24.01 3.81
CA VAL A 515 -3.37 23.44 4.89
C VAL A 515 -2.75 23.81 6.23
N ILE A 516 -3.46 24.62 7.02
CA ILE A 516 -3.06 24.90 8.39
C ILE A 516 -3.84 23.96 9.31
N GLY A 517 -3.11 23.14 10.07
CA GLY A 517 -3.72 22.18 10.99
C GLY A 517 -3.03 22.09 12.33
N ARG A 518 -3.81 21.77 13.36
CA ARG A 518 -3.29 21.48 14.71
C ARG A 518 -3.02 19.99 14.83
N VAL A 519 -1.79 19.65 15.18
CA VAL A 519 -1.30 18.27 15.31
C VAL A 519 -1.03 17.96 16.77
N PRO A 520 -1.62 16.88 17.34
CA PRO A 520 -1.36 16.50 18.71
C PRO A 520 0.07 16.00 18.89
N VAL A 521 0.72 16.44 19.95
CA VAL A 521 2.04 15.93 20.38
C VAL A 521 1.81 14.66 21.18
N ILE A 522 2.17 13.51 20.62
CA ILE A 522 2.00 12.21 21.27
C ILE A 522 3.11 12.00 22.32
N GLU A 523 2.74 11.51 23.49
CA GLU A 523 3.65 11.25 24.59
C GLU A 523 4.72 10.21 24.25
N ASP A 524 5.90 10.38 24.81
CA ASP A 524 6.98 9.40 24.67
C ASP A 524 6.58 8.06 25.30
N GLY A 525 7.03 6.98 24.67
CA GLY A 525 6.72 5.62 25.11
C GLY A 525 5.37 5.06 24.62
N TYR A 526 4.47 5.89 24.08
CA TYR A 526 3.25 5.38 23.46
C TYR A 526 3.56 4.53 22.22
N GLN A 527 3.05 3.32 22.19
CA GLN A 527 3.17 2.39 21.06
C GLN A 527 1.92 1.52 20.97
N THR A 528 1.40 1.37 19.76
CA THR A 528 0.34 0.40 19.47
C THR A 528 0.84 -1.04 19.59
N LEU A 529 -0.06 -2.01 19.67
CA LEU A 529 0.34 -3.41 19.61
C LEU A 529 1.01 -3.73 18.27
N TYR A 530 0.49 -3.20 17.16
CA TYR A 530 1.12 -3.33 15.85
C TYR A 530 2.54 -2.77 15.82
N THR A 531 2.79 -1.59 16.38
CA THR A 531 4.15 -1.02 16.42
C THR A 531 5.13 -1.99 17.10
N ARG A 532 4.71 -2.70 18.14
CA ARG A 532 5.54 -3.70 18.84
C ARG A 532 5.74 -4.98 18.05
N THR A 533 4.66 -5.52 17.46
CA THR A 533 4.66 -6.86 16.84
C THR A 533 4.94 -6.85 15.33
N GLY A 534 4.60 -5.76 14.62
CA GLY A 534 4.74 -5.66 13.16
C GLY A 534 3.76 -6.53 12.39
N ASP A 535 4.16 -6.94 11.20
CA ASP A 535 3.31 -7.65 10.23
C ASP A 535 3.14 -9.16 10.52
N ILE A 536 2.99 -9.51 11.80
CA ILE A 536 2.84 -10.91 12.25
C ILE A 536 1.65 -11.59 11.58
N ALA A 537 0.53 -10.89 11.38
CA ALA A 537 -0.65 -11.45 10.72
C ALA A 537 -0.34 -11.91 9.29
N GLY A 538 0.39 -11.09 8.52
CA GLY A 538 0.81 -11.43 7.16
C GLY A 538 1.80 -12.61 7.13
N THR A 539 2.80 -12.59 8.02
CA THR A 539 3.79 -13.66 8.15
C THR A 539 3.13 -15.00 8.51
N LEU A 540 2.17 -14.98 9.45
CA LEU A 540 1.43 -16.18 9.82
C LEU A 540 0.58 -16.73 8.66
N ALA A 541 -0.10 -15.85 7.88
CA ALA A 541 -0.86 -16.30 6.72
C ALA A 541 0.04 -17.01 5.70
N ALA A 542 1.17 -16.40 5.37
CA ALA A 542 2.13 -16.97 4.41
C ALA A 542 2.75 -18.27 4.94
N GLY A 543 3.22 -18.29 6.18
CA GLY A 543 3.86 -19.45 6.79
C GLY A 543 2.91 -20.64 6.96
N LEU A 544 1.71 -20.41 7.52
CA LEU A 544 0.71 -21.46 7.69
C LEU A 544 0.19 -22.00 6.36
N SER A 545 -0.07 -21.15 5.37
CA SER A 545 -0.50 -21.61 4.06
C SER A 545 0.55 -22.49 3.38
N ALA A 546 1.83 -22.10 3.45
CA ALA A 546 2.94 -22.89 2.91
C ALA A 546 3.09 -24.23 3.64
N LEU A 547 3.07 -24.22 4.97
CA LEU A 547 3.18 -25.43 5.79
C LEU A 547 2.05 -26.43 5.48
N ILE A 548 0.80 -25.97 5.46
CA ILE A 548 -0.36 -26.82 5.16
C ILE A 548 -0.27 -27.38 3.73
N LEU A 549 0.13 -26.57 2.76
CA LEU A 549 0.33 -27.02 1.37
C LEU A 549 1.38 -28.13 1.29
N ILE A 550 2.52 -27.97 1.95
CA ILE A 550 3.60 -28.95 1.98
C ILE A 550 3.12 -30.28 2.61
N ILE A 551 2.53 -30.20 3.80
CA ILE A 551 2.03 -31.39 4.52
C ILE A 551 0.99 -32.13 3.66
N GLN A 552 0.00 -31.46 3.12
CA GLN A 552 -1.05 -32.09 2.32
C GLN A 552 -0.48 -32.67 1.01
N THR A 553 0.51 -32.01 0.39
CA THR A 553 1.18 -32.53 -0.79
C THR A 553 1.93 -33.83 -0.48
N ILE A 554 2.69 -33.89 0.64
CA ILE A 554 3.39 -35.09 1.09
C ILE A 554 2.39 -36.23 1.35
N VAL A 555 1.30 -35.95 2.06
CA VAL A 555 0.24 -36.95 2.33
C VAL A 555 -0.35 -37.51 1.04
N VAL A 556 -0.62 -36.67 0.05
CA VAL A 556 -1.13 -37.11 -1.27
C VAL A 556 -0.12 -38.00 -2.01
N ILE A 557 1.17 -37.66 -1.94
CA ILE A 557 2.25 -38.45 -2.55
C ILE A 557 2.31 -39.83 -1.86
N ILE A 558 2.39 -39.88 -0.54
CA ILE A 558 2.46 -41.15 0.23
C ILE A 558 1.26 -42.06 -0.07
N ILE A 559 0.04 -41.50 -0.13
CA ILE A 559 -1.15 -42.28 -0.47
C ILE A 559 -1.08 -42.82 -1.92
N LYS A 560 -0.47 -42.08 -2.86
CA LYS A 560 -0.32 -42.55 -4.24
C LYS A 560 0.77 -43.60 -4.40
N THR A 561 1.87 -43.52 -3.64
CA THR A 561 2.97 -44.50 -3.71
C THR A 561 2.65 -45.84 -3.01
N ARG A 562 1.68 -45.84 -2.09
CA ARG A 562 1.21 -47.07 -1.41
C ARG A 562 0.10 -47.81 -2.17
N LYS A 563 -0.33 -47.31 -3.31
CA LYS A 563 -1.31 -47.94 -4.24
C LYS A 563 -0.67 -48.40 -5.51
#